data_9095e8524418bdfd03cf48677cc11533
#
_entry.id   9095e8524418bdfd03cf48677cc11533
#
_cell.length_a   1.000
_cell.length_b   1.000
_cell.length_c   1.000
_cell.angle_alpha   90.00
_cell.angle_beta   90.00
_cell.angle_gamma   90.00
#
_symmetry.space_group_name_H-M   'P 1'
#
loop_
_entity.id
_entity.type
_entity.pdbx_description
1 polymer ?
#
loop_
_entity_poly.entity_id
_entity_poly.type
_entity_poly.pdbx_seq_one_letter_code
_entity_poly.pdbx_strand_id
1 'polypeptide(L)'
;HTSASGDIGMFKILSESAIAAGIRRIEAVTGEEAENYIYGVQDMLKTAKSFFNNVPDLSGAIRKMIEENASFKKQVEEFTRQKAAEFAKFVSSKASEVNGVKLIAIGSKDVSGSDADPAFIRNAALSIQKELSNTALVAAVAYEGKPQLLLMYSDDPIAKGKNAGKD
;
A
#
# COMPACT_ATOMS: atom_id res chain seq x y z
N HIS A 1 -26.98 32.35 -35.80
CA HIS A 1 -28.05 31.39 -36.10
C HIS A 1 -27.66 30.57 -37.31
N THR A 2 -27.68 29.23 -37.19
CA THR A 2 -27.51 28.30 -38.28
C THR A 2 -28.81 28.19 -39.07
N SER A 3 -28.70 28.14 -40.40
CA SER A 3 -29.88 28.02 -41.29
C SER A 3 -30.44 26.61 -41.37
N ALA A 4 -29.60 25.63 -41.09
CA ALA A 4 -29.96 24.21 -41.04
C ALA A 4 -29.22 23.49 -39.89
N SER A 5 -29.86 22.48 -39.29
CA SER A 5 -29.24 21.69 -38.24
C SER A 5 -27.98 20.91 -38.71
N GLY A 6 -27.88 20.62 -40.01
CA GLY A 6 -26.69 20.02 -40.62
C GLY A 6 -25.45 20.91 -40.59
N ASP A 7 -25.60 22.23 -40.51
CA ASP A 7 -24.48 23.17 -40.43
C ASP A 7 -23.79 23.14 -39.06
N ILE A 8 -24.40 22.54 -38.04
CA ILE A 8 -23.83 22.40 -36.70
C ILE A 8 -22.66 21.37 -36.68
N GLY A 9 -22.67 20.42 -37.65
CA GLY A 9 -21.65 19.38 -37.71
C GLY A 9 -21.79 18.35 -36.60
N MET A 10 -20.66 17.82 -36.13
CA MET A 10 -20.64 16.86 -35.02
C MET A 10 -21.14 17.50 -33.73
N PHE A 11 -21.96 16.75 -32.97
CA PHE A 11 -22.45 17.16 -31.66
C PHE A 11 -22.05 16.15 -30.61
N LYS A 12 -21.42 16.58 -29.52
CA LYS A 12 -20.97 15.71 -28.41
C LYS A 12 -21.41 16.30 -27.07
N ILE A 13 -22.18 15.55 -26.31
CA ILE A 13 -22.47 15.86 -24.91
C ILE A 13 -21.24 15.50 -24.07
N LEU A 14 -20.72 16.47 -23.31
CA LEU A 14 -19.58 16.32 -22.41
C LEU A 14 -20.04 15.91 -21.02
N SER A 15 -21.09 16.58 -20.52
CA SER A 15 -21.59 16.32 -19.16
C SER A 15 -23.07 16.58 -19.04
N GLU A 16 -23.70 15.94 -18.08
CA GLU A 16 -25.05 16.20 -17.63
C GLU A 16 -25.06 16.17 -16.09
N SER A 17 -25.62 17.20 -15.49
CA SER A 17 -25.69 17.33 -14.02
C SER A 17 -27.02 17.92 -13.57
N ALA A 18 -27.46 17.54 -12.37
CA ALA A 18 -28.60 18.19 -11.72
C ALA A 18 -28.11 19.44 -10.98
N ILE A 19 -28.78 20.59 -11.22
CA ILE A 19 -28.49 21.86 -10.53
C ILE A 19 -29.47 22.08 -9.38
N ALA A 20 -30.74 21.73 -9.60
CA ALA A 20 -31.81 21.85 -8.62
C ALA A 20 -32.91 20.83 -8.92
N ALA A 21 -33.89 20.73 -8.04
CA ALA A 21 -35.06 19.86 -8.27
C ALA A 21 -35.73 20.18 -9.60
N GLY A 22 -35.72 19.23 -10.53
CA GLY A 22 -36.34 19.39 -11.87
C GLY A 22 -35.49 20.18 -12.88
N ILE A 23 -34.30 20.68 -12.54
CA ILE A 23 -33.44 21.45 -13.47
C ILE A 23 -32.16 20.66 -13.73
N ARG A 24 -31.90 20.36 -15.02
CA ARG A 24 -30.68 19.68 -15.47
C ARG A 24 -29.85 20.61 -16.36
N ARG A 25 -28.55 20.54 -16.17
CA ARG A 25 -27.57 21.23 -16.99
C ARG A 25 -26.90 20.24 -17.92
N ILE A 26 -26.85 20.55 -19.20
CA ILE A 26 -26.13 19.81 -20.23
C ILE A 26 -25.03 20.69 -20.76
N GLU A 27 -23.83 20.17 -20.82
CA GLU A 27 -22.69 20.79 -21.49
C GLU A 27 -22.35 19.96 -22.73
N ALA A 28 -22.25 20.63 -23.87
CA ALA A 28 -21.97 19.98 -25.14
C ALA A 28 -21.08 20.86 -26.02
N VAL A 29 -20.36 20.23 -26.92
CA VAL A 29 -19.54 20.86 -27.96
C VAL A 29 -20.02 20.42 -29.32
N THR A 30 -19.80 21.30 -30.33
CA THR A 30 -20.25 21.06 -31.72
C THR A 30 -19.13 21.36 -32.70
N GLY A 31 -19.27 20.89 -33.95
CA GLY A 31 -18.33 21.18 -35.04
C GLY A 31 -16.89 20.81 -34.70
N GLU A 32 -15.98 21.71 -34.98
CA GLU A 32 -14.54 21.55 -34.79
C GLU A 32 -14.17 21.20 -33.33
N GLU A 33 -14.81 21.81 -32.36
CA GLU A 33 -14.57 21.50 -30.92
C GLU A 33 -14.96 20.08 -30.57
N ALA A 34 -16.02 19.52 -31.17
CA ALA A 34 -16.40 18.13 -30.97
C ALA A 34 -15.39 17.16 -31.61
N GLU A 35 -14.86 17.49 -32.78
CA GLU A 35 -13.81 16.74 -33.44
C GLU A 35 -12.51 16.76 -32.64
N ASN A 36 -12.07 17.93 -32.18
CA ASN A 36 -10.89 18.10 -31.35
C ASN A 36 -10.98 17.31 -30.05
N TYR A 37 -12.17 17.28 -29.41
CA TYR A 37 -12.42 16.46 -28.24
C TYR A 37 -12.22 14.98 -28.54
N ILE A 38 -12.74 14.48 -29.67
CA ILE A 38 -12.60 13.06 -30.04
C ILE A 38 -11.16 12.71 -30.34
N TYR A 39 -10.44 13.56 -31.08
CA TYR A 39 -9.01 13.36 -31.36
C TYR A 39 -8.20 13.33 -30.06
N GLY A 40 -8.48 14.22 -29.10
CA GLY A 40 -7.83 14.21 -27.80
C GLY A 40 -8.06 12.90 -27.02
N VAL A 41 -9.27 12.36 -27.04
CA VAL A 41 -9.60 11.06 -26.43
C VAL A 41 -8.89 9.91 -27.13
N GLN A 42 -8.82 9.94 -28.47
CA GLN A 42 -8.11 8.92 -29.24
C GLN A 42 -6.60 8.94 -28.96
N ASP A 43 -5.99 10.11 -28.86
CA ASP A 43 -4.57 10.25 -28.56
C ASP A 43 -4.25 9.79 -27.13
N MET A 44 -5.14 10.10 -26.16
CA MET A 44 -5.02 9.57 -24.79
C MET A 44 -5.09 8.03 -24.78
N LEU A 45 -6.03 7.46 -25.53
CA LEU A 45 -6.17 6.01 -25.64
C LEU A 45 -4.96 5.37 -26.32
N LYS A 46 -4.43 6.00 -27.37
CA LYS A 46 -3.21 5.55 -28.06
C LYS A 46 -2.00 5.57 -27.13
N THR A 47 -1.85 6.65 -26.36
CA THR A 47 -0.81 6.78 -25.34
C THR A 47 -0.95 5.70 -24.25
N ALA A 48 -2.16 5.49 -23.73
CA ALA A 48 -2.41 4.45 -22.75
C ALA A 48 -2.07 3.04 -23.29
N LYS A 49 -2.46 2.75 -24.54
CA LYS A 49 -2.09 1.48 -25.20
C LYS A 49 -0.60 1.28 -25.37
N SER A 50 0.17 2.36 -25.60
CA SER A 50 1.63 2.27 -25.77
C SER A 50 2.34 1.75 -24.50
N PHE A 51 1.81 2.02 -23.30
CA PHE A 51 2.34 1.46 -22.05
C PHE A 51 2.15 -0.06 -21.95
N PHE A 52 1.24 -0.63 -22.73
CA PHE A 52 0.92 -2.05 -22.79
C PHE A 52 1.30 -2.68 -24.14
N ASN A 53 2.36 -2.20 -24.79
CA ASN A 53 2.83 -2.72 -26.07
C ASN A 53 1.74 -2.73 -27.17
N ASN A 54 0.85 -1.73 -27.16
CA ASN A 54 -0.25 -1.56 -28.10
C ASN A 54 -1.23 -2.78 -28.18
N VAL A 55 -1.47 -3.42 -27.06
CA VAL A 55 -2.41 -4.57 -27.01
C VAL A 55 -3.80 -4.18 -27.53
N PRO A 56 -4.52 -5.09 -28.21
CA PRO A 56 -5.87 -4.83 -28.67
C PRO A 56 -6.87 -4.61 -27.53
N ASP A 57 -6.80 -5.41 -26.48
CA ASP A 57 -7.63 -5.32 -25.27
C ASP A 57 -6.86 -4.64 -24.13
N LEU A 58 -6.92 -3.32 -24.10
CA LEU A 58 -6.30 -2.52 -23.03
C LEU A 58 -6.98 -2.78 -21.67
N SER A 59 -8.29 -2.96 -21.64
CA SER A 59 -9.03 -3.17 -20.40
C SER A 59 -8.65 -4.48 -19.73
N GLY A 60 -8.49 -5.54 -20.51
CA GLY A 60 -7.99 -6.83 -20.05
C GLY A 60 -6.56 -6.76 -19.56
N ALA A 61 -5.68 -6.02 -20.25
CA ALA A 61 -4.29 -5.82 -19.83
C ALA A 61 -4.19 -5.07 -18.49
N ILE A 62 -4.98 -4.03 -18.30
CA ILE A 62 -5.04 -3.28 -17.03
C ILE A 62 -5.55 -4.19 -15.90
N ARG A 63 -6.60 -4.96 -16.14
CA ARG A 63 -7.14 -5.90 -15.14
C ARG A 63 -6.08 -6.92 -14.72
N LYS A 64 -5.42 -7.53 -15.69
CA LYS A 64 -4.32 -8.48 -15.44
C LYS A 64 -3.20 -7.86 -14.62
N MET A 65 -2.78 -6.63 -14.93
CA MET A 65 -1.76 -5.92 -14.17
C MET A 65 -2.19 -5.66 -12.71
N ILE A 66 -3.47 -5.32 -12.48
CA ILE A 66 -4.01 -5.13 -11.13
C ILE A 66 -3.98 -6.44 -10.34
N GLU A 67 -4.40 -7.54 -10.96
CA GLU A 67 -4.40 -8.88 -10.35
C GLU A 67 -2.97 -9.36 -10.04
N GLU A 68 -2.05 -9.20 -10.97
CA GLU A 68 -0.62 -9.52 -10.77
C GLU A 68 -0.01 -8.69 -9.64
N ASN A 69 -0.30 -7.38 -9.60
CA ASN A 69 0.19 -6.51 -8.53
C ASN A 69 -0.36 -6.94 -7.16
N ALA A 70 -1.64 -7.31 -7.08
CA ALA A 70 -2.23 -7.82 -5.85
C ALA A 70 -1.60 -9.16 -5.43
N SER A 71 -1.29 -10.04 -6.39
CA SER A 71 -0.59 -11.30 -6.12
C SER A 71 0.83 -11.06 -5.62
N PHE A 72 1.58 -10.18 -6.27
CA PHE A 72 2.94 -9.83 -5.83
C PHE A 72 2.97 -9.22 -4.43
N LYS A 73 2.02 -8.35 -4.10
CA LYS A 73 1.90 -7.81 -2.74
C LYS A 73 1.75 -8.92 -1.70
N LYS A 74 0.86 -9.88 -1.94
CA LYS A 74 0.68 -11.03 -1.04
C LYS A 74 1.96 -11.88 -0.92
N GLN A 75 2.66 -12.12 -2.02
CA GLN A 75 3.90 -12.87 -2.00
C GLN A 75 4.99 -12.15 -1.19
N VAL A 76 5.12 -10.83 -1.36
CA VAL A 76 6.06 -10.01 -0.60
C VAL A 76 5.72 -10.02 0.89
N GLU A 77 4.44 -9.88 1.26
CA GLU A 77 3.99 -9.95 2.65
C GLU A 77 4.30 -11.32 3.26
N GLU A 78 4.02 -12.41 2.56
CA GLU A 78 4.31 -13.77 3.02
C GLU A 78 5.81 -14.01 3.19
N PHE A 79 6.62 -13.60 2.21
CA PHE A 79 8.06 -13.70 2.27
C PHE A 79 8.63 -12.89 3.45
N THR A 80 8.13 -11.66 3.64
CA THR A 80 8.52 -10.81 4.77
C THR A 80 8.16 -11.46 6.11
N ARG A 81 6.99 -12.09 6.19
CA ARG A 81 6.55 -12.81 7.39
C ARG A 81 7.42 -14.00 7.70
N GLN A 82 7.76 -14.83 6.69
CA GLN A 82 8.65 -15.98 6.86
C GLN A 82 10.04 -15.55 7.33
N LYS A 83 10.61 -14.56 6.68
CA LYS A 83 11.92 -13.99 7.04
C LYS A 83 11.91 -13.40 8.45
N ALA A 84 10.85 -12.72 8.83
CA ALA A 84 10.68 -12.17 10.18
C ALA A 84 10.56 -13.28 11.24
N ALA A 85 9.91 -14.41 10.93
CA ALA A 85 9.84 -15.57 11.84
C ALA A 85 11.21 -16.25 12.02
N GLU A 86 12.00 -16.39 10.96
CA GLU A 86 13.38 -16.90 11.06
C GLU A 86 14.25 -15.96 11.89
N PHE A 87 14.16 -14.66 11.63
CA PHE A 87 14.88 -13.66 12.42
C PHE A 87 14.44 -13.67 13.89
N ALA A 88 13.15 -13.85 14.17
CA ALA A 88 12.62 -13.98 15.52
C ALA A 88 13.27 -15.14 16.28
N LYS A 89 13.42 -16.30 15.66
CA LYS A 89 14.12 -17.45 16.24
C LYS A 89 15.59 -17.14 16.55
N PHE A 90 16.27 -16.47 15.62
CA PHE A 90 17.66 -16.07 15.82
C PHE A 90 17.83 -15.11 16.99
N VAL A 91 17.02 -14.05 17.10
CA VAL A 91 17.15 -13.10 18.21
C VAL A 91 16.65 -13.69 19.53
N SER A 92 15.69 -14.61 19.50
CA SER A 92 15.21 -15.34 20.69
C SER A 92 16.29 -16.20 21.31
N SER A 93 17.19 -16.75 20.50
CA SER A 93 18.33 -17.53 21.00
C SER A 93 19.35 -16.67 21.77
N LYS A 94 19.32 -15.35 21.59
CA LYS A 94 20.19 -14.39 22.29
C LYS A 94 19.49 -13.74 23.51
N ALA A 95 18.29 -14.20 23.88
CA ALA A 95 17.56 -13.65 25.00
C ALA A 95 18.37 -13.79 26.30
N SER A 96 18.40 -12.71 27.09
CA SER A 96 18.96 -12.72 28.44
C SER A 96 17.83 -12.74 29.47
N GLU A 97 18.03 -13.42 30.60
CA GLU A 97 17.04 -13.46 31.66
C GLU A 97 17.39 -12.41 32.73
N VAL A 98 16.45 -11.53 33.03
CA VAL A 98 16.58 -10.49 34.06
C VAL A 98 15.35 -10.53 34.96
N ASN A 99 15.54 -10.86 36.23
CA ASN A 99 14.45 -10.97 37.22
C ASN A 99 13.32 -11.91 36.79
N GLY A 100 13.62 -13.01 36.13
CA GLY A 100 12.63 -13.98 35.64
C GLY A 100 11.89 -13.56 34.37
N VAL A 101 12.28 -12.47 33.73
CA VAL A 101 11.75 -12.01 32.43
C VAL A 101 12.82 -12.19 31.36
N LYS A 102 12.46 -12.79 30.23
CA LYS A 102 13.33 -12.89 29.07
C LYS A 102 13.39 -11.56 28.36
N LEU A 103 14.56 -10.96 28.30
CA LEU A 103 14.80 -9.70 27.61
C LEU A 103 15.43 -9.96 26.24
N ILE A 104 14.81 -9.48 25.19
CA ILE A 104 15.32 -9.51 23.82
C ILE A 104 15.55 -8.06 23.37
N ALA A 105 16.79 -7.74 23.01
CA ALA A 105 17.16 -6.44 22.46
C ALA A 105 17.55 -6.59 20.99
N ILE A 106 16.95 -5.80 20.11
CA ILE A 106 17.28 -5.71 18.69
C ILE A 106 17.83 -4.31 18.42
N GLY A 107 19.04 -4.23 17.95
CA GLY A 107 19.68 -2.97 17.57
C GLY A 107 20.00 -2.89 16.08
N SER A 108 20.46 -1.74 15.61
CA SER A 108 20.89 -1.54 14.23
C SER A 108 22.05 -2.44 13.78
N LYS A 109 22.71 -3.13 14.71
CA LYS A 109 23.74 -4.14 14.40
C LYS A 109 23.14 -5.50 14.01
N ASP A 110 21.91 -5.77 14.44
CA ASP A 110 21.24 -7.06 14.22
C ASP A 110 20.44 -7.07 12.93
N VAL A 111 20.13 -5.92 12.37
CA VAL A 111 19.34 -5.74 11.14
C VAL A 111 20.02 -4.76 10.20
N SER A 112 19.82 -4.94 8.89
CA SER A 112 20.35 -4.05 7.85
C SER A 112 19.40 -3.96 6.67
N GLY A 113 19.44 -2.84 5.95
CA GLY A 113 18.63 -2.62 4.76
C GLY A 113 17.13 -2.78 5.02
N SER A 114 16.47 -3.61 4.22
CA SER A 114 15.03 -3.87 4.33
C SER A 114 14.60 -4.55 5.63
N ASP A 115 15.52 -5.20 6.34
CA ASP A 115 15.22 -5.89 7.60
C ASP A 115 15.09 -4.89 8.77
N ALA A 116 15.48 -3.64 8.58
CA ALA A 116 15.22 -2.54 9.51
C ALA A 116 13.84 -1.89 9.30
N ASP A 117 13.06 -2.31 8.28
CA ASP A 117 11.70 -1.83 8.05
C ASP A 117 10.84 -2.06 9.30
N PRO A 118 10.11 -1.04 9.78
CA PRO A 118 9.20 -1.16 10.90
C PRO A 118 8.20 -2.31 10.80
N ALA A 119 7.73 -2.62 9.60
CA ALA A 119 6.82 -3.75 9.36
C ALA A 119 7.52 -5.09 9.59
N PHE A 120 8.77 -5.24 9.17
CA PHE A 120 9.57 -6.44 9.41
C PHE A 120 9.82 -6.64 10.91
N ILE A 121 10.28 -5.60 11.61
CA ILE A 121 10.53 -5.65 13.07
C ILE A 121 9.25 -5.98 13.84
N ARG A 122 8.11 -5.39 13.45
CA ARG A 122 6.82 -5.69 14.05
C ARG A 122 6.40 -7.15 13.84
N ASN A 123 6.58 -7.70 12.64
CA ASN A 123 6.28 -9.09 12.34
C ASN A 123 7.18 -10.04 13.14
N ALA A 124 8.47 -9.73 13.31
CA ALA A 124 9.38 -10.48 14.16
C ALA A 124 8.93 -10.43 15.63
N ALA A 125 8.57 -9.25 16.14
CA ALA A 125 8.05 -9.08 17.50
C ALA A 125 6.78 -9.91 17.74
N LEU A 126 5.83 -9.90 16.81
CA LEU A 126 4.60 -10.71 16.89
C LEU A 126 4.89 -12.22 16.86
N SER A 127 5.91 -12.65 16.12
CA SER A 127 6.33 -14.06 16.11
C SER A 127 6.95 -14.44 17.47
N ILE A 128 7.79 -13.59 18.05
CA ILE A 128 8.37 -13.80 19.39
C ILE A 128 7.27 -13.86 20.45
N GLN A 129 6.29 -12.95 20.40
CA GLN A 129 5.16 -12.91 21.34
C GLN A 129 4.34 -14.20 21.34
N LYS A 130 4.18 -14.84 20.17
CA LYS A 130 3.46 -16.11 20.04
C LYS A 130 4.23 -17.33 20.57
N GLU A 131 5.56 -17.28 20.46
CA GLU A 131 6.42 -18.44 20.78
C GLU A 131 6.96 -18.38 22.22
N LEU A 132 7.12 -17.19 22.80
CA LEU A 132 7.75 -17.01 24.11
C LEU A 132 6.81 -16.32 25.09
N SER A 133 6.66 -16.96 26.26
CA SER A 133 6.01 -16.37 27.43
C SER A 133 7.02 -15.60 28.28
N ASN A 134 6.49 -14.70 29.13
CA ASN A 134 7.26 -13.89 30.09
C ASN A 134 8.43 -13.15 29.44
N THR A 135 8.18 -12.47 28.32
CA THR A 135 9.20 -11.85 27.46
C THR A 135 8.95 -10.35 27.30
N ALA A 136 10.03 -9.58 27.39
CA ALA A 136 10.09 -8.18 26.99
C ALA A 136 11.01 -8.04 25.78
N LEU A 137 10.56 -7.33 24.74
CA LEU A 137 11.35 -7.04 23.56
C LEU A 137 11.47 -5.54 23.38
N VAL A 138 12.71 -5.09 23.16
CA VAL A 138 13.04 -3.72 22.81
C VAL A 138 13.76 -3.74 21.46
N ALA A 139 13.24 -3.04 20.47
CA ALA A 139 13.93 -2.84 19.21
C ALA A 139 14.20 -1.34 18.99
N ALA A 140 15.47 -1.00 18.78
CA ALA A 140 15.93 0.35 18.46
C ALA A 140 16.75 0.29 17.18
N VAL A 141 16.13 0.65 16.05
CA VAL A 141 16.73 0.55 14.71
C VAL A 141 16.62 1.87 13.97
N ALA A 142 17.47 2.09 12.97
CA ALA A 142 17.36 3.21 12.04
C ALA A 142 16.84 2.71 10.70
N TYR A 143 15.77 3.29 10.21
CA TYR A 143 15.19 3.00 8.90
C TYR A 143 15.04 4.32 8.12
N GLU A 144 15.59 4.37 6.90
CA GLU A 144 15.62 5.57 6.05
C GLU A 144 16.14 6.84 6.79
N GLY A 145 17.16 6.66 7.64
CA GLY A 145 17.73 7.74 8.43
C GLY A 145 16.90 8.21 9.62
N LYS A 146 15.76 7.55 9.90
CA LYS A 146 14.89 7.88 11.04
C LYS A 146 15.01 6.82 12.12
N PRO A 147 15.14 7.21 13.42
CA PRO A 147 15.13 6.25 14.51
C PRO A 147 13.72 5.67 14.67
N GLN A 148 13.66 4.36 14.85
CA GLN A 148 12.46 3.60 15.15
C GLN A 148 12.64 2.88 16.48
N LEU A 149 11.67 3.03 17.37
CA LEU A 149 11.63 2.33 18.65
C LEU A 149 10.37 1.48 18.73
N LEU A 150 10.53 0.21 19.05
CA LEU A 150 9.43 -0.70 19.31
C LEU A 150 9.66 -1.37 20.66
N LEU A 151 8.66 -1.31 21.52
CA LEU A 151 8.60 -2.02 22.79
C LEU A 151 7.42 -2.99 22.76
N MET A 152 7.64 -4.24 23.16
CA MET A 152 6.61 -5.26 23.20
C MET A 152 6.78 -6.13 24.45
N TYR A 153 5.69 -6.43 25.12
CA TYR A 153 5.60 -7.42 26.20
C TYR A 153 4.73 -8.60 25.76
N SER A 154 5.09 -9.81 26.21
CA SER A 154 4.16 -10.94 26.20
C SER A 154 3.06 -10.74 27.27
N ASP A 155 2.04 -11.62 27.22
CA ASP A 155 0.84 -11.49 28.08
C ASP A 155 1.16 -11.54 29.60
N ASP A 156 2.16 -12.31 30.01
CA ASP A 156 2.51 -12.45 31.43
C ASP A 156 3.03 -11.15 32.08
N PRO A 157 3.98 -10.38 31.47
CA PRO A 157 4.36 -9.07 31.97
C PRO A 157 3.23 -8.05 31.96
N ILE A 158 2.31 -8.11 30.96
CA ILE A 158 1.13 -7.24 30.91
C ILE A 158 0.19 -7.55 32.08
N ALA A 159 -0.04 -8.82 32.37
CA ALA A 159 -0.85 -9.23 33.54
C ALA A 159 -0.26 -8.75 34.88
N LYS A 160 1.06 -8.56 34.96
CA LYS A 160 1.76 -7.98 36.11
C LYS A 160 1.80 -6.44 36.13
N GLY A 161 0.99 -5.79 35.26
CA GLY A 161 0.87 -4.33 35.22
C GLY A 161 1.89 -3.59 34.33
N LYS A 162 2.69 -4.30 33.57
CA LYS A 162 3.58 -3.70 32.57
C LYS A 162 2.82 -3.29 31.31
N ASN A 163 3.14 -2.12 30.76
CA ASN A 163 2.46 -1.59 29.58
C ASN A 163 3.44 -0.88 28.66
N ALA A 164 3.64 -1.44 27.48
CA ALA A 164 4.57 -0.92 26.46
C ALA A 164 4.26 0.53 26.00
N GLY A 165 3.04 1.01 26.21
CA GLY A 165 2.66 2.39 25.89
C GLY A 165 2.91 3.38 27.03
N LYS A 166 3.30 2.91 28.23
CA LYS A 166 3.56 3.72 29.43
C LYS A 166 4.99 3.61 29.94
N ASP A 167 5.68 2.53 29.60
CA ASP A 167 7.05 2.21 29.95
C ASP A 167 8.00 2.63 28.83
#